data_9ae81c993d6b70e72fa213eada7486c6
#
_entry.id   9ae81c993d6b70e72fa213eada7486c6
#
_cell.length_a   1.000
_cell.length_b   1.000
_cell.length_c   1.000
_cell.angle_alpha   90.00
_cell.angle_beta   90.00
_cell.angle_gamma   90.00
#
_symmetry.space_group_name_H-M   'P 1'
#
loop_
_entity.id
_entity.type
_entity.pdbx_description
1 polymer ?
#
loop_
_entity_poly.entity_id
_entity_poly.type
_entity_poly.pdbx_seq_one_letter_code
_entity_poly.pdbx_strand_id
1 'polypeptide(L)'
;FPTKGKLPDDKLLALLNEAYKDRSEAELIDMLEIIKSRPKETSYAVEDAYSLASEAGTLMQQSDGPRVAVFEVGGFDTHAAQGGVEGTHSDCLNEMDIIFSTLKKRLKEEFNNTLIVTLTEFGRTIKQNSGLGTEHGYGSAIFMGGGILKKNQVYTDWPGLKKKELYQGRDLNSTTDARSVYASAMSTVFDVDFKTIKDKVFWGENLQNLSDKLFKA
;
A
#
# COMPACT_ATOMS: atom_id res chain seq x y z
N PHE A 1 -14.07 -9.44 -8.39
CA PHE A 1 -13.37 -10.73 -8.32
C PHE A 1 -13.56 -11.29 -6.93
N PRO A 2 -14.02 -12.53 -6.75
CA PRO A 2 -14.04 -13.14 -5.44
C PRO A 2 -12.61 -13.58 -5.14
N THR A 3 -11.85 -12.76 -4.49
CA THR A 3 -10.56 -13.14 -3.94
C THR A 3 -10.74 -13.92 -2.65
N LYS A 4 -11.24 -15.14 -2.78
CA LYS A 4 -10.85 -16.18 -1.84
C LYS A 4 -9.44 -16.56 -2.25
N GLY A 5 -8.45 -15.88 -1.68
CA GLY A 5 -7.05 -16.28 -1.80
C GLY A 5 -6.94 -17.69 -1.25
N LYS A 6 -6.85 -18.68 -2.11
CA LYS A 6 -6.48 -20.01 -1.67
C LYS A 6 -5.02 -19.92 -1.24
N LEU A 7 -4.73 -20.40 -0.03
CA LEU A 7 -3.34 -20.69 0.33
C LEU A 7 -2.71 -21.52 -0.79
N PRO A 8 -1.41 -21.30 -1.10
CA PRO A 8 -0.69 -22.12 -2.04
C PRO A 8 -0.96 -23.60 -1.73
N ASP A 9 -1.30 -24.38 -2.74
CA ASP A 9 -1.46 -25.82 -2.55
C ASP A 9 -0.11 -26.47 -2.22
N ASP A 10 -0.15 -27.70 -1.69
CA ASP A 10 1.05 -28.44 -1.30
C ASP A 10 2.06 -28.58 -2.46
N LYS A 11 1.58 -28.58 -3.71
CA LYS A 11 2.41 -28.67 -4.92
C LYS A 11 3.15 -27.36 -5.21
N LEU A 12 2.49 -26.20 -5.04
CA LEU A 12 3.12 -24.89 -5.19
C LEU A 12 4.12 -24.64 -4.05
N LEU A 13 3.77 -25.01 -2.81
CA LEU A 13 4.68 -24.95 -1.67
C LEU A 13 5.93 -25.83 -1.87
N ALA A 14 5.77 -27.03 -2.45
CA ALA A 14 6.90 -27.91 -2.78
C ALA A 14 7.80 -27.32 -3.88
N LEU A 15 7.22 -26.70 -4.91
CA LEU A 15 7.94 -26.00 -5.96
C LEU A 15 8.70 -24.78 -5.44
N LEU A 16 8.09 -24.00 -4.55
CA LEU A 16 8.75 -22.85 -3.91
C LEU A 16 9.93 -23.31 -3.04
N ASN A 17 9.75 -24.35 -2.22
CA ASN A 17 10.83 -24.93 -1.42
C ASN A 17 12.00 -25.43 -2.28
N GLU A 18 11.72 -26.08 -3.41
CA GLU A 18 12.77 -26.56 -4.32
C GLU A 18 13.48 -25.40 -5.01
N ALA A 19 12.75 -24.36 -5.45
CA ALA A 19 13.31 -23.20 -6.13
C ALA A 19 14.21 -22.34 -5.22
N TYR A 20 13.99 -22.37 -3.91
CA TYR A 20 14.72 -21.54 -2.94
C TYR A 20 15.66 -22.33 -2.03
N LYS A 21 15.78 -23.64 -2.22
CA LYS A 21 16.56 -24.56 -1.41
C LYS A 21 18.06 -24.21 -1.29
N ASP A 22 18.63 -23.60 -2.31
CA ASP A 22 20.05 -23.24 -2.37
C ASP A 22 20.32 -21.75 -2.11
N ARG A 23 19.29 -20.98 -1.74
CA ARG A 23 19.44 -19.58 -1.36
C ARG A 23 19.47 -19.46 0.16
N SER A 24 20.48 -18.80 0.69
CA SER A 24 20.68 -18.55 2.12
C SER A 24 19.67 -17.54 2.73
N GLU A 25 18.44 -17.58 2.30
CA GLU A 25 17.37 -16.72 2.77
C GLU A 25 16.55 -17.49 3.83
N ALA A 26 17.14 -17.64 5.03
CA ALA A 26 16.48 -18.25 6.19
C ALA A 26 15.10 -17.65 6.46
N GLU A 27 14.93 -16.34 6.26
CA GLU A 27 13.67 -15.62 6.45
C GLU A 27 12.55 -16.09 5.53
N LEU A 28 12.84 -16.48 4.28
CA LEU A 28 11.83 -16.97 3.37
C LEU A 28 11.38 -18.39 3.73
N ILE A 29 12.30 -19.20 4.25
CA ILE A 29 12.04 -20.56 4.75
C ILE A 29 11.17 -20.47 5.99
N ASP A 30 11.48 -19.58 6.92
CA ASP A 30 10.67 -19.32 8.12
C ASP A 30 9.26 -18.84 7.76
N MET A 31 9.12 -17.96 6.77
CA MET A 31 7.81 -17.51 6.28
C MET A 31 7.00 -18.64 5.65
N LEU A 32 7.63 -19.53 4.90
CA LEU A 32 6.98 -20.72 4.33
C LEU A 32 6.58 -21.74 5.39
N GLU A 33 7.35 -21.88 6.47
CA GLU A 33 6.98 -22.71 7.62
C GLU A 33 5.81 -22.13 8.41
N ILE A 34 5.77 -20.81 8.59
CA ILE A 34 4.62 -20.09 9.19
C ILE A 34 3.35 -20.32 8.35
N ILE A 35 3.45 -20.23 7.01
CA ILE A 35 2.32 -20.51 6.11
C ILE A 35 1.85 -21.97 6.24
N LYS A 36 2.76 -22.94 6.36
CA LYS A 36 2.45 -24.36 6.54
C LYS A 36 1.83 -24.67 7.89
N SER A 37 2.22 -23.96 8.93
CA SER A 37 1.71 -24.17 10.30
C SER A 37 0.33 -23.58 10.54
N ARG A 38 -0.19 -22.75 9.62
CA ARG A 38 -1.54 -22.19 9.74
C ARG A 38 -2.60 -23.28 9.59
N PRO A 39 -3.66 -23.28 10.44
CA PRO A 39 -4.76 -24.24 10.30
C PRO A 39 -5.37 -24.14 8.90
N LYS A 40 -5.57 -25.29 8.23
CA LYS A 40 -6.14 -25.38 6.86
C LYS A 40 -7.59 -24.88 6.73
N GLU A 41 -8.24 -24.51 7.81
CA GLU A 41 -9.65 -24.09 7.90
C GLU A 41 -9.86 -22.67 8.39
N THR A 42 -9.02 -21.73 8.07
CA THR A 42 -9.47 -20.35 8.13
C THR A 42 -10.20 -20.05 6.85
N SER A 43 -11.54 -20.18 6.88
CA SER A 43 -12.36 -19.39 5.97
C SER A 43 -11.94 -17.94 6.25
N TYR A 44 -11.21 -17.34 5.33
CA TYR A 44 -11.05 -15.89 5.35
C TYR A 44 -12.45 -15.32 5.10
N ALA A 45 -13.22 -15.16 6.18
CA ALA A 45 -14.26 -14.16 6.17
C ALA A 45 -13.57 -12.89 5.68
N VAL A 46 -14.21 -12.12 4.83
CA VAL A 46 -13.75 -10.77 4.48
C VAL A 46 -13.67 -10.06 5.83
N GLU A 47 -12.49 -10.03 6.41
CA GLU A 47 -12.27 -9.31 7.65
C GLU A 47 -12.50 -7.85 7.32
N ASP A 48 -13.34 -7.20 8.10
CA ASP A 48 -13.58 -5.78 7.91
C ASP A 48 -12.28 -4.99 8.16
N ALA A 49 -12.21 -3.81 7.59
CA ALA A 49 -11.04 -2.94 7.66
C ALA A 49 -10.58 -2.66 9.12
N TYR A 50 -11.52 -2.65 10.07
CA TYR A 50 -11.23 -2.49 11.49
C TYR A 50 -10.48 -3.70 12.05
N SER A 51 -10.94 -4.91 11.77
CA SER A 51 -10.31 -6.15 12.26
C SER A 51 -8.90 -6.31 11.74
N LEU A 52 -8.68 -6.10 10.43
CA LEU A 52 -7.34 -6.14 9.81
C LEU A 52 -6.38 -5.13 10.45
N ALA A 53 -6.80 -3.88 10.57
CA ALA A 53 -5.98 -2.82 11.15
C ALA A 53 -5.73 -3.05 12.66
N SER A 54 -6.73 -3.60 13.37
CA SER A 54 -6.64 -3.90 14.80
C SER A 54 -5.65 -5.04 15.07
N GLU A 55 -5.69 -6.11 14.29
CA GLU A 55 -4.75 -7.22 14.38
C GLU A 55 -3.33 -6.77 14.04
N ALA A 56 -3.14 -6.13 12.87
CA ALA A 56 -1.85 -5.60 12.45
C ALA A 56 -1.22 -4.68 13.51
N GLY A 57 -1.98 -3.69 13.99
CA GLY A 57 -1.48 -2.75 14.99
C GLY A 57 -1.17 -3.41 16.35
N THR A 58 -1.93 -4.45 16.74
CA THR A 58 -1.69 -5.19 17.97
C THR A 58 -0.42 -6.04 17.88
N LEU A 59 -0.20 -6.71 16.74
CA LEU A 59 0.99 -7.52 16.53
C LEU A 59 2.24 -6.66 16.39
N MET A 60 2.18 -5.59 15.61
CA MET A 60 3.31 -4.69 15.39
C MET A 60 3.73 -3.91 16.64
N GLN A 61 2.86 -3.75 17.65
CA GLN A 61 3.19 -3.13 18.91
C GLN A 61 4.11 -4.00 19.78
N GLN A 62 4.13 -5.31 19.57
CA GLN A 62 4.92 -6.25 20.37
C GLN A 62 6.42 -6.07 20.07
N SER A 63 7.27 -6.25 21.08
CA SER A 63 8.72 -6.08 20.95
C SER A 63 9.35 -7.02 19.94
N ASP A 64 8.79 -8.22 19.80
CA ASP A 64 9.14 -9.29 18.86
C ASP A 64 8.15 -9.45 17.71
N GLY A 65 7.24 -8.48 17.55
CA GLY A 65 6.22 -8.47 16.52
C GLY A 65 6.76 -8.13 15.12
N PRO A 66 5.93 -8.33 14.10
CA PRO A 66 6.29 -8.02 12.72
C PRO A 66 6.57 -6.52 12.56
N ARG A 67 7.55 -6.18 11.72
CA ARG A 67 7.91 -4.80 11.40
C ARG A 67 7.21 -4.27 10.14
N VAL A 68 6.60 -5.16 9.37
CA VAL A 68 5.86 -4.85 8.15
C VAL A 68 4.52 -5.57 8.17
N ALA A 69 3.45 -4.84 7.89
CA ALA A 69 2.12 -5.40 7.65
C ALA A 69 1.62 -4.90 6.30
N VAL A 70 1.08 -5.81 5.50
CA VAL A 70 0.49 -5.51 4.19
C VAL A 70 -0.88 -6.15 4.13
N PHE A 71 -1.89 -5.37 3.78
CA PHE A 71 -3.24 -5.86 3.55
C PHE A 71 -3.90 -5.06 2.43
N GLU A 72 -4.88 -5.66 1.78
CA GLU A 72 -5.58 -5.08 0.64
C GLU A 72 -6.91 -4.48 1.06
N VAL A 73 -7.23 -3.33 0.47
CA VAL A 73 -8.53 -2.66 0.60
C VAL A 73 -9.11 -2.56 -0.80
N GLY A 74 -10.14 -3.34 -1.08
CA GLY A 74 -10.81 -3.39 -2.38
C GLY A 74 -11.85 -2.29 -2.56
N GLY A 75 -12.56 -2.36 -3.69
CA GLY A 75 -13.74 -1.54 -3.96
C GLY A 75 -13.49 -0.20 -4.65
N PHE A 76 -12.25 0.24 -4.81
CA PHE A 76 -11.91 1.51 -5.46
C PHE A 76 -12.08 1.51 -6.99
N ASP A 77 -12.22 0.35 -7.60
CA ASP A 77 -12.36 0.23 -9.07
C ASP A 77 -13.82 0.40 -9.52
N THR A 78 -14.36 1.58 -9.28
CA THR A 78 -15.76 1.95 -9.45
C THR A 78 -16.08 2.39 -10.89
N HIS A 79 -16.35 1.41 -11.78
CA HIS A 79 -16.72 1.68 -13.17
C HIS A 79 -18.18 2.12 -13.35
N ALA A 80 -19.04 1.87 -12.36
CA ALA A 80 -20.44 2.27 -12.39
C ALA A 80 -20.90 2.72 -10.99
N ALA A 81 -21.86 3.63 -10.94
CA ALA A 81 -22.50 4.10 -9.72
C ALA A 81 -21.52 4.44 -8.58
N GLN A 82 -20.42 5.11 -8.92
CA GLN A 82 -19.34 5.45 -8.00
C GLN A 82 -19.82 6.25 -6.79
N GLY A 83 -20.86 7.06 -6.97
CA GLY A 83 -21.35 7.98 -5.98
C GLY A 83 -20.56 9.29 -5.91
N GLY A 84 -20.84 10.07 -4.91
CA GLY A 84 -20.16 11.33 -4.61
C GLY A 84 -19.77 11.40 -3.13
N VAL A 85 -20.43 12.28 -2.37
CA VAL A 85 -20.27 12.34 -0.90
C VAL A 85 -20.79 11.07 -0.23
N GLU A 86 -21.75 10.41 -0.85
CA GLU A 86 -22.27 9.10 -0.46
C GLU A 86 -22.13 8.12 -1.62
N GLY A 87 -21.96 6.84 -1.31
CA GLY A 87 -21.84 5.74 -2.27
C GLY A 87 -20.50 5.02 -2.21
N THR A 88 -20.30 4.06 -3.08
CA THR A 88 -19.21 3.07 -3.04
C THR A 88 -17.83 3.71 -2.83
N HIS A 89 -17.51 4.80 -3.52
CA HIS A 89 -16.20 5.42 -3.37
C HIS A 89 -16.03 6.09 -2.00
N SER A 90 -17.08 6.73 -1.48
CA SER A 90 -17.10 7.29 -0.14
C SER A 90 -16.93 6.20 0.93
N ASP A 91 -17.58 5.05 0.74
CA ASP A 91 -17.46 3.92 1.66
C ASP A 91 -16.04 3.39 1.71
N CYS A 92 -15.37 3.25 0.56
CA CYS A 92 -13.96 2.87 0.49
C CYS A 92 -13.02 3.88 1.20
N LEU A 93 -13.29 5.17 1.07
CA LEU A 93 -12.52 6.21 1.78
C LEU A 93 -12.76 6.15 3.29
N ASN A 94 -13.98 5.86 3.72
CA ASN A 94 -14.31 5.63 5.13
C ASN A 94 -13.59 4.40 5.69
N GLU A 95 -13.48 3.32 4.94
CA GLU A 95 -12.68 2.14 5.33
C GLU A 95 -11.20 2.51 5.50
N MET A 96 -10.64 3.30 4.61
CA MET A 96 -9.27 3.81 4.77
C MET A 96 -9.12 4.64 6.05
N ASP A 97 -10.06 5.54 6.35
CA ASP A 97 -10.03 6.32 7.59
C ASP A 97 -10.08 5.44 8.83
N ILE A 98 -10.94 4.40 8.82
CA ILE A 98 -11.01 3.39 9.88
C ILE A 98 -9.66 2.70 10.07
N ILE A 99 -9.00 2.31 8.99
CA ILE A 99 -7.68 1.67 9.03
C ILE A 99 -6.65 2.59 9.68
N PHE A 100 -6.50 3.81 9.18
CA PHE A 100 -5.50 4.76 9.69
C PHE A 100 -5.75 5.10 11.16
N SER A 101 -7.00 5.36 11.54
CA SER A 101 -7.39 5.68 12.91
C SER A 101 -7.20 4.50 13.86
N THR A 102 -7.51 3.28 13.42
CA THR A 102 -7.35 2.05 14.20
C THR A 102 -5.89 1.71 14.39
N LEU A 103 -5.06 1.76 13.34
CA LEU A 103 -3.61 1.57 13.45
C LEU A 103 -3.00 2.57 14.42
N LYS A 104 -3.34 3.85 14.32
CA LYS A 104 -2.88 4.87 15.26
C LYS A 104 -3.22 4.51 16.70
N LYS A 105 -4.45 4.07 16.94
CA LYS A 105 -4.93 3.70 18.29
C LYS A 105 -4.22 2.45 18.83
N ARG A 106 -3.99 1.45 17.98
CA ARG A 106 -3.39 0.16 18.39
C ARG A 106 -1.89 0.24 18.57
N LEU A 107 -1.21 0.94 17.70
CA LEU A 107 0.26 1.13 17.76
C LEU A 107 0.70 1.99 18.94
N LYS A 108 -0.15 2.86 19.49
CA LYS A 108 0.18 3.73 20.62
C LYS A 108 1.47 4.51 20.35
N GLU A 109 2.49 4.37 21.24
CA GLU A 109 3.78 5.06 21.11
C GLU A 109 4.56 4.62 19.86
N GLU A 110 4.40 3.36 19.43
CA GLU A 110 5.05 2.85 18.21
C GLU A 110 4.54 3.55 16.95
N PHE A 111 3.38 4.20 17.00
CA PHE A 111 2.90 5.04 15.90
C PHE A 111 3.87 6.17 15.55
N ASN A 112 4.67 6.65 16.53
CA ASN A 112 5.68 7.68 16.30
C ASN A 112 6.80 7.20 15.37
N ASN A 113 7.06 5.89 15.35
CA ASN A 113 8.09 5.23 14.54
C ASN A 113 7.49 4.49 13.34
N THR A 114 6.20 4.68 13.08
CA THR A 114 5.47 3.99 12.02
C THR A 114 5.25 4.89 10.82
N LEU A 115 5.29 4.29 9.64
CA LEU A 115 4.81 4.87 8.39
C LEU A 115 3.73 3.96 7.80
N ILE A 116 2.57 4.53 7.53
CA ILE A 116 1.51 3.93 6.74
C ILE A 116 1.59 4.56 5.35
N VAL A 117 1.58 3.75 4.31
CA VAL A 117 1.60 4.22 2.93
C VAL A 117 0.66 3.38 2.07
N THR A 118 -0.16 4.02 1.24
CA THR A 118 -1.02 3.32 0.30
C THR A 118 -0.32 3.11 -1.04
N LEU A 119 -0.64 1.99 -1.71
CA LEU A 119 -0.23 1.69 -3.07
C LEU A 119 -1.47 1.47 -3.92
N THR A 120 -1.39 1.82 -5.18
CA THR A 120 -2.44 1.56 -6.17
C THR A 120 -1.81 1.35 -7.54
N GLU A 121 -2.46 0.54 -8.39
CA GLU A 121 -1.97 0.21 -9.73
C GLU A 121 -2.25 1.32 -10.73
N PHE A 122 -3.36 2.06 -10.57
CA PHE A 122 -3.82 3.08 -11.50
C PHE A 122 -4.54 4.22 -10.78
N GLY A 123 -4.74 5.33 -11.49
CA GLY A 123 -5.65 6.39 -11.08
C GLY A 123 -7.02 6.22 -11.73
N ARG A 124 -7.85 7.25 -11.63
CA ARG A 124 -9.18 7.29 -12.26
C ARG A 124 -9.26 8.47 -13.25
N THR A 125 -10.07 8.32 -14.29
CA THR A 125 -10.30 9.40 -15.26
C THR A 125 -10.92 10.63 -14.60
N ILE A 126 -10.57 11.82 -15.10
CA ILE A 126 -11.13 13.09 -14.60
C ILE A 126 -12.64 13.17 -14.87
N LYS A 127 -13.08 12.60 -16.01
CA LYS A 127 -14.50 12.65 -16.41
C LYS A 127 -15.21 11.40 -15.95
N GLN A 128 -16.42 11.59 -15.42
CA GLN A 128 -17.38 10.54 -15.18
C GLN A 128 -17.80 9.89 -16.52
N ASN A 129 -17.94 8.58 -16.51
CA ASN A 129 -18.45 7.80 -17.64
C ASN A 129 -19.98 7.76 -17.66
N SER A 130 -20.57 7.13 -18.69
CA SER A 130 -22.01 6.99 -18.84
C SER A 130 -22.67 6.10 -17.78
N GLY A 131 -21.91 5.26 -17.09
CA GLY A 131 -22.36 4.41 -15.98
C GLY A 131 -22.32 5.09 -14.61
N LEU A 132 -22.08 6.42 -14.55
CA LEU A 132 -21.93 7.18 -13.30
C LEU A 132 -20.73 6.71 -12.45
N GLY A 133 -19.71 6.15 -13.08
CA GLY A 133 -18.43 5.79 -12.52
C GLY A 133 -17.28 6.47 -13.24
N THR A 134 -16.09 5.92 -13.14
CA THR A 134 -14.88 6.38 -13.84
C THR A 134 -14.13 5.21 -14.45
N GLU A 135 -13.34 5.46 -15.47
CA GLU A 135 -12.43 4.46 -16.03
C GLU A 135 -11.06 4.54 -15.37
N HIS A 136 -10.17 3.58 -15.65
CA HIS A 136 -8.77 3.66 -15.24
C HIS A 136 -8.13 4.91 -15.84
N GLY A 137 -7.36 5.62 -15.02
CA GLY A 137 -6.63 6.82 -15.39
C GLY A 137 -5.15 6.70 -15.05
N TYR A 138 -4.36 7.71 -15.41
CA TYR A 138 -2.91 7.69 -15.30
C TYR A 138 -2.42 8.16 -13.93
N GLY A 139 -2.69 9.41 -13.55
CA GLY A 139 -2.26 9.97 -12.26
C GLY A 139 -3.16 9.55 -11.11
N SER A 140 -2.56 9.36 -9.94
CA SER A 140 -3.25 8.94 -8.72
C SER A 140 -2.75 9.74 -7.51
N ALA A 141 -3.19 9.35 -6.32
CA ALA A 141 -2.74 9.89 -5.05
C ALA A 141 -2.21 8.78 -4.14
N ILE A 142 -1.20 9.11 -3.34
CA ILE A 142 -0.68 8.26 -2.28
C ILE A 142 -1.08 8.89 -0.95
N PHE A 143 -1.80 8.16 -0.11
CA PHE A 143 -2.10 8.56 1.24
C PHE A 143 -1.01 8.04 2.18
N MET A 144 -0.57 8.92 3.09
CA MET A 144 0.44 8.56 4.08
C MET A 144 0.00 8.99 5.47
N GLY A 145 0.32 8.17 6.46
CA GLY A 145 0.10 8.42 7.89
C GLY A 145 1.26 7.92 8.72
N GLY A 146 1.32 8.33 9.97
CA GLY A 146 2.34 7.87 10.92
C GLY A 146 3.21 8.99 11.45
N GLY A 147 3.86 8.70 12.57
CA GLY A 147 4.66 9.69 13.28
C GLY A 147 5.95 10.09 12.57
N ILE A 148 6.41 9.29 11.60
CA ILE A 148 7.61 9.58 10.80
C ILE A 148 7.37 10.72 9.81
N LEU A 149 6.13 11.04 9.46
CA LEU A 149 5.84 12.14 8.53
C LEU A 149 6.30 13.49 9.10
N LYS A 150 6.93 14.27 8.25
CA LYS A 150 7.48 15.59 8.62
C LYS A 150 6.39 16.61 8.89
N LYS A 151 5.32 16.59 8.10
CA LYS A 151 4.18 17.54 8.18
C LYS A 151 2.89 16.90 7.69
N ASN A 152 1.76 17.37 8.21
CA ASN A 152 0.45 17.11 7.64
C ASN A 152 0.21 18.11 6.50
N GLN A 153 0.46 17.67 5.27
CA GLN A 153 0.36 18.53 4.08
C GLN A 153 0.04 17.72 2.83
N VAL A 154 -0.47 18.38 1.82
CA VAL A 154 -0.49 17.85 0.45
C VAL A 154 0.86 18.17 -0.18
N TYR A 155 1.60 17.12 -0.56
CA TYR A 155 2.82 17.24 -1.34
C TYR A 155 2.46 17.02 -2.82
N THR A 156 2.60 18.04 -3.63
CA THR A 156 2.26 17.97 -5.05
C THR A 156 3.02 19.01 -5.86
N ASP A 157 3.34 18.66 -7.09
CA ASP A 157 3.59 19.59 -8.19
C ASP A 157 2.33 19.56 -9.08
N TRP A 158 1.35 20.41 -8.75
CA TRP A 158 0.02 20.32 -9.31
C TRP A 158 0.00 20.67 -10.80
N PRO A 159 -0.34 19.72 -11.72
CA PRO A 159 -0.25 19.94 -13.15
C PRO A 159 -1.43 20.76 -13.72
N GLY A 160 -2.54 20.85 -12.98
CA GLY A 160 -3.80 21.43 -13.43
C GLY A 160 -4.75 20.44 -14.08
N LEU A 161 -5.96 20.92 -14.43
CA LEU A 161 -7.03 20.11 -15.02
C LEU A 161 -7.51 20.61 -16.38
N LYS A 162 -6.84 21.60 -16.98
CA LYS A 162 -7.16 22.02 -18.34
C LYS A 162 -6.74 20.95 -19.33
N LYS A 163 -7.47 20.79 -20.42
CA LYS A 163 -7.22 19.73 -21.42
C LYS A 163 -5.75 19.60 -21.82
N LYS A 164 -5.02 20.72 -21.97
CA LYS A 164 -3.58 20.73 -22.31
C LYS A 164 -2.66 20.30 -21.15
N GLU A 165 -3.15 20.28 -19.94
CA GLU A 165 -2.43 19.92 -18.71
C GLU A 165 -2.65 18.44 -18.33
N LEU A 166 -3.62 17.80 -18.99
CA LEU A 166 -3.95 16.39 -18.77
C LEU A 166 -3.05 15.47 -19.59
N TYR A 167 -2.73 14.32 -19.05
CA TYR A 167 -2.09 13.23 -19.78
C TYR A 167 -3.03 12.76 -20.90
N GLN A 168 -2.56 12.82 -22.13
CA GLN A 168 -3.34 12.55 -23.35
C GLN A 168 -4.67 13.32 -23.45
N GLY A 169 -4.78 14.47 -22.77
CA GLY A 169 -5.99 15.29 -22.75
C GLY A 169 -7.18 14.67 -22.01
N ARG A 170 -6.97 13.62 -21.21
CA ARG A 170 -7.99 12.81 -20.53
C ARG A 170 -7.73 12.62 -19.04
N ASP A 171 -6.54 12.22 -18.64
CA ASP A 171 -6.25 11.79 -17.29
C ASP A 171 -5.43 12.82 -16.52
N LEU A 172 -5.47 12.75 -15.18
CA LEU A 172 -4.55 13.52 -14.37
C LEU A 172 -3.12 13.16 -14.75
N ASN A 173 -2.29 14.17 -14.99
CA ASN A 173 -0.89 13.95 -15.31
C ASN A 173 -0.12 13.57 -14.04
N SER A 174 0.79 12.61 -14.13
CA SER A 174 1.68 12.23 -13.04
C SER A 174 2.91 13.15 -13.04
N THR A 175 3.15 13.85 -11.95
CA THR A 175 4.29 14.77 -11.76
C THR A 175 5.35 14.22 -10.82
N THR A 176 5.02 13.16 -10.08
CA THR A 176 5.93 12.46 -9.18
C THR A 176 5.85 10.96 -9.45
N ASP A 177 6.99 10.33 -9.63
CA ASP A 177 7.05 8.88 -9.73
C ASP A 177 6.78 8.26 -8.35
N ALA A 178 5.72 7.45 -8.24
CA ALA A 178 5.33 6.78 -7.01
C ALA A 178 6.47 5.95 -6.41
N ARG A 179 7.31 5.33 -7.25
CA ARG A 179 8.49 4.57 -6.81
C ARG A 179 9.50 5.43 -6.06
N SER A 180 9.61 6.72 -6.39
CA SER A 180 10.43 7.68 -5.63
C SER A 180 9.94 7.87 -4.20
N VAL A 181 8.62 7.89 -3.99
CA VAL A 181 7.99 7.95 -2.67
C VAL A 181 8.28 6.65 -1.90
N TYR A 182 8.05 5.50 -2.52
CA TYR A 182 8.27 4.19 -1.88
C TYR A 182 9.74 3.94 -1.55
N ALA A 183 10.66 4.25 -2.47
CA ALA A 183 12.08 4.13 -2.22
C ALA A 183 12.55 5.03 -1.06
N SER A 184 12.04 6.25 -0.99
CA SER A 184 12.35 7.18 0.11
C SER A 184 11.73 6.70 1.44
N ALA A 185 10.53 6.14 1.41
CA ALA A 185 9.88 5.55 2.56
C ALA A 185 10.70 4.36 3.11
N MET A 186 11.08 3.43 2.24
CA MET A 186 11.91 2.28 2.61
C MET A 186 13.27 2.72 3.17
N SER A 187 13.94 3.67 2.52
CA SER A 187 15.21 4.23 2.99
C SER A 187 15.10 4.79 4.40
N THR A 188 14.03 5.56 4.67
CA THR A 188 13.83 6.21 5.98
C THR A 188 13.43 5.20 7.06
N VAL A 189 12.47 4.30 6.77
CA VAL A 189 11.93 3.37 7.78
C VAL A 189 12.94 2.30 8.19
N PHE A 190 13.73 1.80 7.23
CA PHE A 190 14.70 0.73 7.47
C PHE A 190 16.13 1.23 7.70
N ASP A 191 16.35 2.54 7.72
CA ASP A 191 17.69 3.15 7.84
C ASP A 191 18.69 2.58 6.82
N VAL A 192 18.24 2.42 5.57
CA VAL A 192 19.06 1.91 4.46
C VAL A 192 19.31 3.04 3.47
N ASP A 193 20.55 3.17 3.03
CA ASP A 193 20.92 4.18 2.04
C ASP A 193 20.00 4.15 0.81
N PHE A 194 19.50 5.32 0.41
CA PHE A 194 18.58 5.46 -0.71
C PHE A 194 19.12 4.86 -2.02
N LYS A 195 20.45 5.00 -2.25
CA LYS A 195 21.08 4.43 -3.43
C LYS A 195 20.97 2.90 -3.42
N THR A 196 21.15 2.29 -2.27
CA THR A 196 21.02 0.83 -2.09
C THR A 196 19.60 0.37 -2.39
N ILE A 197 18.58 1.05 -1.83
CA ILE A 197 17.18 0.76 -2.14
C ILE A 197 16.91 0.92 -3.64
N LYS A 198 17.32 2.04 -4.22
CA LYS A 198 17.14 2.31 -5.65
C LYS A 198 17.76 1.21 -6.52
N ASP A 199 18.99 0.82 -6.23
CA ASP A 199 19.73 -0.12 -7.09
C ASP A 199 19.28 -1.58 -6.89
N LYS A 200 18.90 -1.98 -5.67
CA LYS A 200 18.58 -3.37 -5.34
C LYS A 200 17.09 -3.69 -5.46
N VAL A 201 16.22 -2.77 -5.06
CA VAL A 201 14.77 -2.96 -5.08
C VAL A 201 14.15 -2.45 -6.39
N PHE A 202 14.65 -1.32 -6.90
CA PHE A 202 14.12 -0.67 -8.09
C PHE A 202 15.09 -0.74 -9.30
N TRP A 203 16.02 -1.66 -9.30
CA TRP A 203 16.93 -2.01 -10.42
C TRP A 203 17.65 -0.83 -11.06
N GLY A 204 18.00 0.17 -10.27
CA GLY A 204 18.75 1.35 -10.72
C GLY A 204 17.91 2.38 -11.49
N GLU A 205 16.58 2.29 -11.43
CA GLU A 205 15.68 3.27 -12.02
C GLU A 205 16.04 4.71 -11.60
N ASN A 206 15.73 5.69 -12.44
CA ASN A 206 15.99 7.09 -12.16
C ASN A 206 14.98 7.68 -11.17
N LEU A 207 15.15 7.40 -9.88
CA LEU A 207 14.28 7.83 -8.80
C LEU A 207 14.86 9.02 -8.04
N GLN A 208 13.96 9.88 -7.55
CA GLN A 208 14.31 11.02 -6.70
C GLN A 208 14.27 10.62 -5.23
N ASN A 209 15.27 11.03 -4.46
CA ASN A 209 15.21 10.93 -3.00
C ASN A 209 14.31 12.06 -2.46
N LEU A 210 13.20 11.68 -1.85
CA LEU A 210 12.21 12.58 -1.26
C LEU A 210 12.23 12.54 0.27
N SER A 211 13.19 11.83 0.89
CA SER A 211 13.24 11.61 2.34
C SER A 211 13.19 12.94 3.11
N ASP A 212 14.05 13.89 2.77
CA ASP A 212 14.10 15.20 3.45
C ASP A 212 12.82 16.03 3.30
N LYS A 213 12.04 15.78 2.25
CA LYS A 213 10.81 16.51 2.00
C LYS A 213 9.62 15.92 2.75
N LEU A 214 9.56 14.60 2.86
CA LEU A 214 8.40 13.86 3.34
C LEU A 214 8.53 13.44 4.81
N PHE A 215 9.74 13.08 5.26
CA PHE A 215 9.96 12.41 6.53
C PHE A 215 10.80 13.26 7.49
N LYS A 216 10.66 12.97 8.78
CA LYS A 216 11.54 13.50 9.83
C LYS A 216 12.92 12.86 9.70
N ALA A 217 13.95 13.62 10.08
CA ALA A 217 15.30 13.10 10.24
C ALA A 217 15.39 12.23 11.50
#